data_8616f57bd112a479c5cda00db3f0a8d8
#
_entry.id   8616f57bd112a479c5cda00db3f0a8d8
#
_cell.length_a   1.000
_cell.length_b   1.000
_cell.length_c   1.000
_cell.angle_alpha   90.00
_cell.angle_beta   90.00
_cell.angle_gamma   90.00
#
_symmetry.space_group_name_H-M   'P 1'
#
loop_
_entity.id
_entity.type
_entity.pdbx_description
1 polymer ?
#
loop_
_entity_poly.entity_id
_entity_poly.type
_entity_poly.pdbx_seq_one_letter_code
_entity_poly.pdbx_strand_id
1 'polypeptide(L)'
;MHGYTDQQPVHINSLASVHAVSSLLPPENRPLNALRFRANLWIAGAPAFDEESWKRYRILPRAGGGPRAEVTPTLCVVCRTSRCTMPNVDPDRGVFDADSPAPGKKRGRPQPSTTLVRYRTVEEGNPAALGYLGMHCVPEDRGLEEARVQGEGLYVQVGDEIEVLERGLHLYGSTGGDY
;
A
#
# COMPACT_ATOMS: atom_id res chain seq x y z
N MET A 1 -9.21 19.00 4.22
CA MET A 1 -7.72 19.03 4.14
C MET A 1 -7.23 17.78 4.81
N HIS A 2 -6.64 16.85 4.07
CA HIS A 2 -6.13 15.60 4.62
C HIS A 2 -4.77 15.88 5.28
N GLY A 3 -4.62 15.48 6.55
CA GLY A 3 -3.44 15.82 7.37
C GLY A 3 -2.19 14.99 7.10
N TYR A 4 -2.17 14.14 6.07
CA TYR A 4 -1.04 13.30 5.70
C TYR A 4 -0.30 13.90 4.51
N THR A 5 1.01 13.84 4.54
CA THR A 5 1.91 14.48 3.57
C THR A 5 2.25 13.61 2.36
N ASP A 6 1.78 12.37 2.33
CA ASP A 6 1.94 11.51 1.15
C ASP A 6 0.94 11.89 0.06
N GLN A 7 1.13 11.35 -1.12
CA GLN A 7 0.35 11.62 -2.32
C GLN A 7 -1.19 11.53 -2.08
N GLN A 8 -1.60 10.55 -1.26
CA GLN A 8 -2.97 10.37 -0.78
C GLN A 8 -2.95 10.03 0.71
N PRO A 9 -4.04 10.30 1.46
CA PRO A 9 -4.05 10.19 2.92
C PRO A 9 -3.91 8.76 3.43
N VAL A 10 -4.32 7.76 2.66
CA VAL A 10 -4.26 6.35 3.08
C VAL A 10 -3.56 5.52 2.01
N HIS A 11 -2.56 4.77 2.45
CA HIS A 11 -1.88 3.78 1.64
C HIS A 11 -2.17 2.38 2.21
N ILE A 12 -2.74 1.51 1.38
CA ILE A 12 -2.96 0.10 1.72
C ILE A 12 -1.96 -0.79 0.99
N ASN A 13 -1.58 -1.89 1.64
CA ASN A 13 -0.75 -2.91 1.02
C ASN A 13 -1.13 -4.30 1.54
N SER A 14 -1.10 -5.30 0.68
CA SER A 14 -1.36 -6.68 1.04
C SER A 14 -0.07 -7.40 1.44
N LEU A 15 -0.12 -8.12 2.56
CA LEU A 15 0.98 -8.99 2.97
C LEU A 15 1.25 -10.10 1.95
N ALA A 16 0.21 -10.61 1.28
CA ALA A 16 0.35 -11.58 0.21
C ALA A 16 1.09 -10.99 -1.00
N SER A 17 0.83 -9.72 -1.36
CA SER A 17 1.52 -9.01 -2.45
C SER A 17 3.00 -8.78 -2.12
N VAL A 18 3.30 -8.38 -0.88
CA VAL A 18 4.70 -8.26 -0.42
C VAL A 18 5.41 -9.61 -0.45
N HIS A 19 4.74 -10.69 -0.04
CA HIS A 19 5.30 -12.04 -0.07
C HIS A 19 5.58 -12.51 -1.51
N ALA A 20 4.67 -12.23 -2.43
CA ALA A 20 4.87 -12.51 -3.85
C ALA A 20 6.09 -11.77 -4.43
N VAL A 21 6.24 -10.48 -4.12
CA VAL A 21 7.45 -9.72 -4.48
C VAL A 21 8.70 -10.29 -3.82
N SER A 22 8.62 -10.67 -2.54
CA SER A 22 9.73 -11.28 -1.81
C SER A 22 10.26 -12.55 -2.51
N SER A 23 9.36 -13.37 -3.04
CA SER A 23 9.75 -14.59 -3.77
C SER A 23 10.51 -14.34 -5.06
N LEU A 24 10.41 -13.14 -5.64
CA LEU A 24 11.12 -12.72 -6.85
C LEU A 24 12.49 -12.09 -6.56
N LEU A 25 12.78 -11.75 -5.31
CA LEU A 25 14.07 -11.18 -4.92
C LEU A 25 15.20 -12.19 -5.01
N PRO A 26 16.46 -11.73 -5.16
CA PRO A 26 17.63 -12.57 -4.93
C PRO A 26 17.58 -13.23 -3.54
N PRO A 27 18.06 -14.47 -3.38
CA PRO A 27 17.96 -15.19 -2.10
C PRO A 27 18.53 -14.43 -0.89
N GLU A 28 19.59 -13.66 -1.10
CA GLU A 28 20.26 -12.85 -0.07
C GLU A 28 19.42 -11.68 0.43
N ASN A 29 18.38 -11.27 -0.32
CA ASN A 29 17.47 -10.19 0.02
C ASN A 29 16.12 -10.69 0.55
N ARG A 30 16.00 -11.97 0.86
CA ARG A 30 14.79 -12.60 1.40
C ARG A 30 14.96 -12.91 2.89
N PRO A 31 13.89 -12.84 3.68
CA PRO A 31 12.55 -12.35 3.33
C PRO A 31 12.51 -10.82 3.21
N LEU A 32 11.61 -10.31 2.40
CA LEU A 32 11.36 -8.87 2.28
C LEU A 32 10.55 -8.37 3.48
N ASN A 33 11.12 -7.44 4.24
CA ASN A 33 10.40 -6.82 5.34
C ASN A 33 9.32 -5.88 4.79
N ALA A 34 8.06 -6.15 5.13
CA ALA A 34 6.91 -5.38 4.68
C ALA A 34 6.98 -3.90 5.10
N LEU A 35 7.54 -3.59 6.27
CA LEU A 35 7.64 -2.24 6.81
C LEU A 35 8.41 -1.27 5.89
N ARG A 36 9.23 -1.78 4.97
CA ARG A 36 9.91 -0.98 3.94
C ARG A 36 8.95 -0.17 3.07
N PHE A 37 7.69 -0.62 2.94
CA PHE A 37 6.68 0.02 2.10
C PHE A 37 5.81 1.04 2.83
N ARG A 38 5.94 1.16 4.16
CA ARG A 38 5.32 2.23 4.96
C ARG A 38 3.82 2.38 4.73
N ALA A 39 3.08 1.26 4.58
CA ALA A 39 1.64 1.31 4.45
C ALA A 39 0.97 1.76 5.76
N ASN A 40 -0.14 2.51 5.63
CA ASN A 40 -0.99 2.87 6.77
C ASN A 40 -1.83 1.67 7.21
N LEU A 41 -2.33 0.91 6.23
CA LEU A 41 -3.13 -0.29 6.48
C LEU A 41 -2.48 -1.51 5.81
N TRP A 42 -2.33 -2.56 6.58
CA TRP A 42 -1.87 -3.86 6.12
C TRP A 42 -3.04 -4.83 6.07
N ILE A 43 -3.25 -5.45 4.91
CA ILE A 43 -4.33 -6.42 4.70
C ILE A 43 -3.77 -7.82 4.53
N ALA A 44 -4.54 -8.81 4.97
CA ALA A 44 -4.25 -10.22 4.84
C ALA A 44 -5.49 -11.00 4.42
N GLY A 45 -5.32 -12.22 3.93
CA GLY A 45 -6.42 -13.11 3.58
C GLY A 45 -6.88 -13.04 2.12
N ALA A 46 -6.51 -11.99 1.37
CA ALA A 46 -6.75 -11.92 -0.07
C ALA A 46 -5.57 -12.50 -0.87
N PRO A 47 -5.78 -12.94 -2.11
CA PRO A 47 -4.70 -13.28 -3.03
C PRO A 47 -3.74 -12.11 -3.26
N ALA A 48 -2.50 -12.41 -3.68
CA ALA A 48 -1.54 -11.37 -4.02
C ALA A 48 -2.06 -10.48 -5.17
N PHE A 49 -1.93 -9.17 -4.98
CA PHE A 49 -2.35 -8.11 -5.90
C PHE A 49 -3.87 -8.00 -6.13
N ASP A 50 -4.70 -8.65 -5.31
CA ASP A 50 -6.15 -8.53 -5.40
C ASP A 50 -6.62 -7.09 -5.15
N GLU A 51 -5.93 -6.39 -4.24
CA GLU A 51 -6.17 -4.97 -3.92
C GLU A 51 -6.06 -4.04 -5.13
N GLU A 52 -5.36 -4.43 -6.18
CA GLU A 52 -5.20 -3.64 -7.40
C GLU A 52 -6.45 -3.61 -8.28
N SER A 53 -7.41 -4.51 -8.03
CA SER A 53 -8.71 -4.54 -8.70
C SER A 53 -9.80 -3.79 -7.94
N TRP A 54 -9.53 -3.33 -6.71
CA TRP A 54 -10.53 -2.67 -5.89
C TRP A 54 -10.72 -1.22 -6.32
N LYS A 55 -11.97 -0.81 -6.45
CA LYS A 55 -12.34 0.60 -6.65
C LYS A 55 -12.88 1.23 -5.39
N ARG A 56 -13.60 0.42 -4.61
CA ARG A 56 -14.29 0.87 -3.42
C ARG A 56 -14.39 -0.27 -2.42
N TYR A 57 -14.10 0.00 -1.16
CA TYR A 57 -14.21 -0.98 -0.08
C TYR A 57 -14.62 -0.32 1.22
N ARG A 58 -15.19 -1.08 2.13
CA ARG A 58 -15.48 -0.64 3.49
C ARG A 58 -14.79 -1.53 4.52
N ILE A 59 -14.56 -0.96 5.69
CA ILE A 59 -13.89 -1.64 6.79
C ILE A 59 -14.93 -1.92 7.86
N LEU A 60 -15.31 -3.19 7.99
CA LEU A 60 -16.30 -3.66 8.94
C LEU A 60 -15.66 -3.96 10.29
N PRO A 61 -16.33 -3.61 11.39
CA PRO A 61 -15.90 -4.01 12.73
C PRO A 61 -15.77 -5.52 12.84
N ARG A 62 -14.69 -5.98 13.45
CA ARG A 62 -14.55 -7.39 13.82
C ARG A 62 -15.70 -7.82 14.72
N ALA A 63 -16.25 -9.02 14.50
CA ALA A 63 -17.22 -9.63 15.37
C ALA A 63 -16.70 -9.75 16.80
N GLY A 64 -17.47 -9.27 17.79
CA GLY A 64 -17.07 -9.24 19.20
C GLY A 64 -16.06 -8.14 19.57
N GLY A 65 -15.80 -7.18 18.69
CA GLY A 65 -15.06 -5.95 18.99
C GLY A 65 -15.83 -5.06 19.97
N GLY A 66 -15.09 -4.18 20.70
CA GLY A 66 -15.69 -3.23 21.64
C GLY A 66 -16.56 -2.17 20.95
N PRO A 67 -17.17 -1.26 21.74
CA PRO A 67 -17.96 -0.14 21.23
C PRO A 67 -17.15 0.70 20.25
N ARG A 68 -17.76 1.08 19.13
CA ARG A 68 -17.16 1.87 18.06
C ARG A 68 -18.06 3.00 17.63
N ALA A 69 -17.46 3.92 16.87
CA ALA A 69 -18.21 4.91 16.14
C ALA A 69 -19.25 4.24 15.22
N GLU A 70 -20.39 4.87 15.07
CA GLU A 70 -21.50 4.35 14.27
C GLU A 70 -21.18 4.35 12.77
N VAL A 71 -20.24 5.22 12.35
CA VAL A 71 -19.90 5.38 10.93
C VAL A 71 -18.87 4.35 10.51
N THR A 72 -19.24 3.50 9.56
CA THR A 72 -18.35 2.51 8.95
C THR A 72 -17.44 3.16 7.90
N PRO A 73 -16.11 3.11 8.06
CA PRO A 73 -15.18 3.69 7.10
C PRO A 73 -15.33 3.04 5.72
N THR A 74 -15.65 3.87 4.71
CA THR A 74 -15.67 3.48 3.29
C THR A 74 -14.60 4.29 2.57
N LEU A 75 -13.81 3.62 1.75
CA LEU A 75 -12.69 4.21 1.04
C LEU A 75 -12.79 3.93 -0.46
N CYS A 76 -12.42 4.94 -1.25
CA CYS A 76 -12.16 4.82 -2.68
C CYS A 76 -10.68 4.53 -2.92
N VAL A 77 -10.39 3.58 -3.79
CA VAL A 77 -9.03 3.30 -4.26
C VAL A 77 -8.76 4.19 -5.46
N VAL A 78 -7.75 5.03 -5.37
CA VAL A 78 -7.46 6.08 -6.35
C VAL A 78 -6.50 5.58 -7.43
N CYS A 79 -5.32 5.12 -7.02
CA CYS A 79 -4.28 4.68 -7.96
C CYS A 79 -3.31 3.69 -7.31
N ARG A 80 -2.51 3.05 -8.15
CA ARG A 80 -1.37 2.25 -7.70
C ARG A 80 -0.28 3.13 -7.11
N THR A 81 0.38 2.62 -6.09
CA THR A 81 1.51 3.33 -5.46
C THR A 81 2.80 3.03 -6.22
N SER A 82 3.33 4.04 -6.91
CA SER A 82 4.68 3.98 -7.49
C SER A 82 5.73 3.98 -6.38
N ARG A 83 6.79 3.19 -6.55
CA ARG A 83 7.82 3.02 -5.53
C ARG A 83 9.12 3.69 -5.92
N CYS A 84 9.51 4.67 -5.12
CA CYS A 84 10.84 5.26 -5.15
C CYS A 84 11.90 4.31 -4.57
N THR A 85 13.09 4.80 -4.30
CA THR A 85 14.20 4.02 -3.73
C THR A 85 14.12 3.83 -2.20
N MET A 86 13.21 4.50 -1.50
CA MET A 86 13.08 4.38 -0.04
C MET A 86 12.88 2.94 0.46
N PRO A 87 12.12 2.07 -0.20
CA PRO A 87 12.02 0.66 0.21
C PRO A 87 13.35 -0.11 0.19
N ASN A 88 14.41 0.44 -0.42
CA ASN A 88 15.73 -0.18 -0.37
C ASN A 88 16.45 0.05 0.97
N VAL A 89 15.92 0.93 1.83
CA VAL A 89 16.44 1.14 3.17
C VAL A 89 16.01 -0.02 4.06
N ASP A 90 16.95 -0.61 4.77
CA ASP A 90 16.67 -1.57 5.83
C ASP A 90 16.06 -0.80 7.02
N PRO A 91 14.80 -1.09 7.42
CA PRO A 91 14.14 -0.34 8.48
C PRO A 91 14.75 -0.55 9.86
N ASP A 92 15.45 -1.67 10.08
CA ASP A 92 16.08 -1.99 11.37
C ASP A 92 17.45 -1.32 11.51
N ARG A 93 18.16 -1.13 10.38
CA ARG A 93 19.51 -0.60 10.34
C ARG A 93 19.59 0.86 9.87
N GLY A 94 18.57 1.35 9.19
CA GLY A 94 18.54 2.70 8.65
C GLY A 94 19.49 2.95 7.46
N VAL A 95 19.99 1.88 6.82
CA VAL A 95 20.96 1.97 5.71
C VAL A 95 20.41 1.30 4.45
N PHE A 96 20.89 1.74 3.29
CA PHE A 96 20.58 1.05 2.04
C PHE A 96 21.30 -0.30 2.01
N ASP A 97 20.58 -1.38 1.70
CA ASP A 97 21.15 -2.73 1.61
C ASP A 97 22.32 -2.82 0.63
N ALA A 98 22.25 -2.05 -0.47
CA ALA A 98 23.31 -1.98 -1.46
C ALA A 98 24.62 -1.34 -0.93
N ASP A 99 24.55 -0.58 0.16
CA ASP A 99 25.70 0.11 0.74
C ASP A 99 26.46 -0.71 1.77
N SER A 100 25.87 -1.83 2.19
CA SER A 100 26.49 -2.75 3.16
C SER A 100 26.50 -4.19 2.62
N PRO A 101 27.25 -4.49 1.56
CA PRO A 101 27.35 -5.85 1.06
C PRO A 101 28.01 -6.74 2.12
N ALA A 102 27.62 -8.01 2.19
CA ALA A 102 28.29 -8.99 3.03
C ALA A 102 29.79 -9.04 2.70
N PRO A 103 30.66 -9.31 3.68
CA PRO A 103 32.12 -9.38 3.46
C PRO A 103 32.46 -10.29 2.26
N GLY A 104 33.27 -9.75 1.34
CA GLY A 104 33.70 -10.46 0.13
C GLY A 104 32.71 -10.41 -1.05
N LYS A 105 31.53 -9.81 -0.90
CA LYS A 105 30.58 -9.62 -2.02
C LYS A 105 30.70 -8.22 -2.63
N LYS A 106 30.56 -8.15 -3.97
CA LYS A 106 30.44 -6.87 -4.68
C LYS A 106 29.09 -6.23 -4.33
N ARG A 107 29.05 -4.91 -4.35
CA ARG A 107 27.82 -4.11 -4.22
C ARG A 107 26.77 -4.62 -5.21
N GLY A 108 25.65 -5.11 -4.70
CA GLY A 108 24.54 -5.62 -5.50
C GLY A 108 23.69 -4.49 -6.08
N ARG A 109 22.70 -4.87 -6.91
CA ARG A 109 21.69 -3.91 -7.35
C ARG A 109 20.74 -3.61 -6.17
N PRO A 110 20.30 -2.33 -6.03
CA PRO A 110 19.38 -1.95 -4.95
C PRO A 110 18.09 -2.78 -4.97
N GLN A 111 17.71 -3.33 -3.82
CA GLN A 111 16.50 -4.11 -3.67
C GLN A 111 15.59 -3.49 -2.60
N PRO A 112 14.27 -3.56 -2.74
CA PRO A 112 13.48 -4.27 -3.76
C PRO A 112 13.23 -3.49 -5.06
N SER A 113 13.69 -2.24 -5.19
CA SER A 113 13.34 -1.36 -6.33
C SER A 113 13.69 -1.97 -7.68
N THR A 114 14.87 -2.62 -7.82
CA THR A 114 15.26 -3.29 -9.07
C THR A 114 14.29 -4.42 -9.44
N THR A 115 13.86 -5.21 -8.46
CA THR A 115 12.89 -6.29 -8.70
C THR A 115 11.51 -5.74 -9.03
N LEU A 116 11.08 -4.67 -8.33
CA LEU A 116 9.81 -4.02 -8.63
C LEU A 116 9.79 -3.46 -10.06
N VAL A 117 10.81 -2.74 -10.49
CA VAL A 117 10.91 -2.24 -11.88
C VAL A 117 10.86 -3.39 -12.88
N ARG A 118 11.51 -4.51 -12.59
CA ARG A 118 11.55 -5.65 -13.52
C ARG A 118 10.22 -6.38 -13.65
N TYR A 119 9.46 -6.53 -12.57
CA TYR A 119 8.30 -7.42 -12.53
C TYR A 119 6.98 -6.73 -12.21
N ARG A 120 7.03 -5.47 -11.78
CA ARG A 120 5.87 -4.71 -11.32
C ARG A 120 5.72 -3.36 -12.01
N THR A 121 6.23 -3.21 -13.23
CA THR A 121 5.89 -2.10 -14.13
C THR A 121 4.58 -2.45 -14.83
N VAL A 122 3.48 -2.29 -14.11
CA VAL A 122 2.13 -2.77 -14.48
C VAL A 122 1.16 -1.65 -14.84
N GLU A 123 1.60 -0.41 -14.80
CA GLU A 123 0.78 0.76 -15.13
C GLU A 123 0.90 1.05 -16.62
N GLU A 124 -0.17 0.83 -17.38
CA GLU A 124 -0.22 1.14 -18.80
C GLU A 124 -0.24 2.66 -19.03
N GLY A 125 0.47 3.11 -20.06
CA GLY A 125 0.51 4.53 -20.45
C GLY A 125 1.51 5.37 -19.64
N ASN A 126 2.16 4.85 -18.60
CA ASN A 126 3.19 5.58 -17.88
C ASN A 126 4.53 5.51 -18.64
N PRO A 127 5.09 6.65 -19.09
CA PRO A 127 6.38 6.68 -19.78
C PRO A 127 7.56 6.34 -18.85
N ALA A 128 7.39 6.43 -17.53
CA ALA A 128 8.43 6.08 -16.56
C ALA A 128 8.33 4.60 -16.20
N ALA A 129 9.45 3.89 -16.32
CA ALA A 129 9.55 2.49 -15.88
C ALA A 129 9.66 2.42 -14.35
N LEU A 130 8.55 2.65 -13.66
CA LEU A 130 8.46 2.57 -12.21
C LEU A 130 7.91 1.20 -11.77
N GLY A 131 8.34 0.74 -10.61
CA GLY A 131 7.75 -0.43 -9.96
C GLY A 131 6.59 -0.02 -9.07
N TYR A 132 5.51 -0.81 -9.05
CA TYR A 132 4.30 -0.53 -8.30
C TYR A 132 4.02 -1.61 -7.25
N LEU A 133 3.59 -1.19 -6.05
CA LEU A 133 3.14 -2.09 -5.00
C LEU A 133 2.25 -1.34 -4.00
N GLY A 134 1.04 -1.87 -3.77
CA GLY A 134 0.01 -1.26 -2.93
C GLY A 134 -0.79 -0.18 -3.64
N MET A 135 -1.81 0.32 -2.97
CA MET A 135 -2.78 1.25 -3.52
C MET A 135 -2.92 2.48 -2.63
N HIS A 136 -3.09 3.63 -3.26
CA HIS A 136 -3.50 4.86 -2.60
C HIS A 136 -5.02 4.93 -2.51
N CYS A 137 -5.52 5.33 -1.35
CA CYS A 137 -6.94 5.41 -1.05
C CYS A 137 -7.31 6.72 -0.37
N VAL A 138 -8.57 7.10 -0.53
CA VAL A 138 -9.17 8.23 0.16
C VAL A 138 -10.46 7.80 0.84
N PRO A 139 -10.73 8.24 2.08
CA PRO A 139 -12.05 8.05 2.69
C PRO A 139 -13.12 8.80 1.87
N GLU A 140 -14.31 8.24 1.80
CA GLU A 140 -15.45 8.93 1.16
C GLU A 140 -15.88 10.14 1.98
N ASP A 141 -16.14 11.26 1.29
CA ASP A 141 -16.57 12.52 1.92
C ASP A 141 -17.85 12.34 2.73
N ARG A 142 -18.77 11.49 2.27
CA ARG A 142 -20.00 11.18 2.99
C ARG A 142 -19.73 10.62 4.39
N GLY A 143 -18.85 9.62 4.50
CA GLY A 143 -18.49 9.03 5.78
C GLY A 143 -17.77 10.01 6.71
N LEU A 144 -16.91 10.86 6.14
CA LEU A 144 -16.23 11.93 6.90
C LEU A 144 -17.25 12.95 7.43
N GLU A 145 -18.23 13.35 6.65
CA GLU A 145 -19.23 14.32 7.07
C GLU A 145 -20.18 13.73 8.10
N GLU A 146 -20.63 12.48 7.95
CA GLU A 146 -21.44 11.77 8.94
C GLU A 146 -20.71 11.69 10.29
N ALA A 147 -19.45 11.29 10.30
CA ALA A 147 -18.63 11.23 11.51
C ALA A 147 -18.45 12.62 12.15
N ARG A 148 -18.21 13.66 11.34
CA ARG A 148 -18.10 15.04 11.81
C ARG A 148 -19.38 15.55 12.49
N VAL A 149 -20.55 15.25 11.91
CA VAL A 149 -21.84 15.64 12.48
C VAL A 149 -22.07 14.97 13.83
N GLN A 150 -21.61 13.74 14.01
CA GLN A 150 -21.69 12.99 15.26
C GLN A 150 -20.62 13.40 16.27
N GLY A 151 -19.70 14.30 15.90
CA GLY A 151 -18.57 14.68 16.76
C GLY A 151 -17.51 13.59 16.88
N GLU A 152 -17.46 12.67 15.93
CA GLU A 152 -16.58 11.51 15.90
C GLU A 152 -15.62 11.54 14.69
N GLY A 153 -14.71 10.57 14.65
CA GLY A 153 -13.83 10.29 13.49
C GLY A 153 -14.17 8.95 12.85
N LEU A 154 -13.51 8.65 11.75
CA LEU A 154 -13.51 7.30 11.18
C LEU A 154 -12.46 6.46 11.90
N TYR A 155 -12.88 5.35 12.49
CA TYR A 155 -12.01 4.47 13.26
C TYR A 155 -11.82 3.13 12.58
N VAL A 156 -10.58 2.65 12.60
CA VAL A 156 -10.19 1.32 12.15
C VAL A 156 -9.37 0.64 13.24
N GLN A 157 -9.46 -0.67 13.32
CA GLN A 157 -8.76 -1.46 14.33
C GLN A 157 -8.16 -2.72 13.71
N VAL A 158 -7.05 -3.19 14.27
CA VAL A 158 -6.46 -4.45 13.86
C VAL A 158 -7.46 -5.60 14.06
N GLY A 159 -7.64 -6.37 13.00
CA GLY A 159 -8.60 -7.48 12.96
C GLY A 159 -9.96 -7.11 12.36
N ASP A 160 -10.17 -5.86 11.93
CA ASP A 160 -11.32 -5.48 11.14
C ASP A 160 -11.32 -6.17 9.78
N GLU A 161 -12.51 -6.39 9.25
CA GLU A 161 -12.71 -7.10 7.99
C GLU A 161 -12.93 -6.11 6.85
N ILE A 162 -12.35 -6.41 5.69
CA ILE A 162 -12.56 -5.63 4.47
C ILE A 162 -13.64 -6.28 3.62
N GLU A 163 -14.63 -5.48 3.25
CA GLU A 163 -15.63 -5.85 2.26
C GLU A 163 -15.42 -5.01 0.99
N VAL A 164 -15.10 -5.68 -0.10
CA VAL A 164 -14.93 -5.04 -1.40
C VAL A 164 -16.30 -4.78 -2.02
N LEU A 165 -16.63 -3.51 -2.22
CA LEU A 165 -17.93 -3.07 -2.75
C LEU A 165 -17.91 -2.94 -4.27
N GLU A 166 -16.78 -2.55 -4.84
CA GLU A 166 -16.65 -2.32 -6.28
C GLU A 166 -15.24 -2.70 -6.76
N ARG A 167 -15.18 -3.33 -7.94
CA ARG A 167 -13.94 -3.71 -8.61
C ARG A 167 -13.85 -3.08 -10.00
N GLY A 168 -12.63 -2.84 -10.47
CA GLY A 168 -12.39 -2.27 -11.79
C GLY A 168 -10.91 -2.05 -12.07
N LEU A 169 -10.63 -1.43 -13.21
CA LEU A 169 -9.27 -1.12 -13.64
C LEU A 169 -8.84 0.26 -13.17
N HIS A 170 -7.56 0.40 -12.87
CA HIS A 170 -6.89 1.67 -12.64
C HIS A 170 -6.01 1.98 -13.85
N LEU A 171 -6.27 3.12 -14.49
CA LEU A 171 -5.53 3.58 -15.66
C LEU A 171 -4.59 4.71 -15.23
N TYR A 172 -3.39 4.73 -15.79
CA TYR A 172 -2.46 5.84 -15.61
C TYR A 172 -3.09 7.17 -16.06
N GLY A 173 -2.88 8.20 -15.27
CA GLY A 173 -3.48 9.51 -15.52
C GLY A 173 -4.94 9.67 -15.08
N SER A 174 -5.56 8.63 -14.52
CA SER A 174 -6.90 8.75 -13.91
C SER A 174 -6.92 9.69 -12.71
N THR A 175 -5.78 9.95 -12.12
CA THR A 175 -5.57 10.91 -11.03
C THR A 175 -5.14 12.28 -11.53
N GLY A 176 -5.15 12.50 -12.86
CA GLY A 176 -4.85 13.75 -13.57
C GLY A 176 -3.75 14.58 -12.94
N GLY A 177 -2.61 14.71 -13.52
CA GLY A 177 -1.55 15.69 -13.29
C GLY A 177 -1.41 16.47 -11.97
N ASP A 178 -2.00 16.01 -10.90
CA ASP A 178 -2.03 16.66 -9.59
C ASP A 178 -0.78 16.34 -8.74
N TYR A 179 0.38 16.25 -9.44
CA TYR A 179 1.67 16.05 -8.76
C TYR A 179 2.64 17.14 -9.14
#